data_276ddd722922c823b04ff9b09241ee8b
#
_entry.id   276ddd722922c823b04ff9b09241ee8b
#
_cell.length_a   1.000
_cell.length_b   1.000
_cell.length_c   1.000
_cell.angle_alpha   90.00
_cell.angle_beta   90.00
_cell.angle_gamma   90.00
#
_symmetry.space_group_name_H-M   'P 1'
#
loop_
_entity.id
_entity.type
_entity.pdbx_description
1 polymer ?
#
loop_
_entity_poly.entity_id
_entity_poly.type
_entity_poly.pdbx_seq_one_letter_code
_entity_poly.pdbx_strand_id
1 'polypeptide(L)'
;EYDDGSIKYLFVDFMADLPANKLAKAVLTTTKQELANLIADGQSECAKQDGTVSVTPVNNGFLIKCGSLEYEVANNSSSIFRQLNDYRKVYTDKNFEGPYLKDKDGNAYKLKIGEWKVVEAGPVTASVEAECSNIAVGNIENKNIKAVIKVTGYAGKPWVNITYRII
;
A
#
# COMPACT_ATOMS: atom_id res chain seq x y z
N GLU A 1 11.91 -15.07 11.43
CA GLU A 1 12.51 -15.47 12.70
C GLU A 1 13.36 -16.72 12.50
N TYR A 2 14.34 -16.93 13.35
CA TYR A 2 15.06 -18.20 13.45
C TYR A 2 14.27 -19.18 14.34
N ASP A 3 14.63 -20.47 14.30
CA ASP A 3 13.94 -21.52 15.07
C ASP A 3 13.99 -21.29 16.59
N ASP A 4 14.94 -20.52 17.08
CA ASP A 4 15.08 -20.11 18.48
C ASP A 4 14.26 -18.86 18.84
N GLY A 5 13.47 -18.35 17.91
CA GLY A 5 12.63 -17.15 18.09
C GLY A 5 13.38 -15.82 17.94
N SER A 6 14.69 -15.84 17.64
CA SER A 6 15.42 -14.62 17.39
C SER A 6 15.04 -13.97 16.06
N ILE A 7 15.23 -12.64 15.96
CA ILE A 7 14.86 -11.87 14.76
C ILE A 7 15.92 -12.10 13.68
N LYS A 8 15.51 -12.65 12.55
CA LYS A 8 16.38 -12.90 11.39
C LYS A 8 16.71 -11.61 10.63
N TYR A 9 15.72 -10.76 10.46
CA TYR A 9 15.83 -9.42 9.88
C TYR A 9 14.69 -8.54 10.38
N LEU A 10 14.93 -7.25 10.45
CA LEU A 10 13.96 -6.25 10.86
C LEU A 10 13.71 -5.30 9.69
N PHE A 11 12.45 -5.14 9.34
CA PHE A 11 11.99 -4.12 8.41
C PHE A 11 11.68 -2.87 9.23
N VAL A 12 12.24 -1.73 8.85
CA VAL A 12 12.02 -0.47 9.56
C VAL A 12 11.54 0.59 8.59
N ASP A 13 10.30 1.01 8.77
CA ASP A 13 9.71 2.14 8.05
C ASP A 13 9.53 3.32 9.01
N PHE A 14 9.90 4.51 8.55
CA PHE A 14 9.68 5.73 9.29
C PHE A 14 9.41 6.90 8.35
N MET A 15 8.75 7.92 8.87
CA MET A 15 8.55 9.18 8.18
C MET A 15 9.48 10.23 8.76
N ALA A 16 10.10 11.02 7.89
CA ALA A 16 10.95 12.13 8.29
C ALA A 16 10.69 13.35 7.42
N ASP A 17 10.61 14.53 8.04
CA ASP A 17 10.63 15.79 7.33
C ASP A 17 12.08 16.19 7.07
N LEU A 18 12.44 16.24 5.79
CA LEU A 18 13.79 16.62 5.35
C LEU A 18 13.80 18.07 4.90
N PRO A 19 14.32 19.01 5.73
CA PRO A 19 14.46 20.39 5.30
C PRO A 19 15.40 20.49 4.10
N ALA A 20 15.09 21.36 3.16
CA ALA A 20 15.94 21.59 1.99
C ALA A 20 17.38 21.97 2.40
N ASN A 21 18.37 21.36 1.74
CA ASN A 21 19.80 21.63 1.97
C ASN A 21 20.32 21.31 3.39
N LYS A 22 19.67 20.45 4.12
CA LYS A 22 20.13 19.97 5.43
C LYS A 22 20.35 18.45 5.42
N LEU A 23 21.35 18.01 6.18
CA LEU A 23 21.57 16.60 6.43
C LEU A 23 20.66 16.15 7.57
N ALA A 24 19.90 15.08 7.37
CA ALA A 24 19.19 14.38 8.44
C ALA A 24 19.88 13.03 8.70
N LYS A 25 20.00 12.67 9.96
CA LYS A 25 20.52 11.38 10.40
C LYS A 25 19.44 10.64 11.16
N ALA A 26 19.09 9.44 10.71
CA ALA A 26 18.23 8.54 11.45
C ALA A 26 19.08 7.54 12.25
N VAL A 27 18.72 7.28 13.49
CA VAL A 27 19.40 6.31 14.36
C VAL A 27 18.34 5.34 14.89
N LEU A 28 18.56 4.05 14.67
CA LEU A 28 17.74 3.00 15.27
C LEU A 28 18.30 2.67 16.65
N THR A 29 17.47 2.79 17.67
CA THR A 29 17.83 2.39 19.05
C THR A 29 16.99 1.17 19.45
N THR A 30 17.61 0.25 20.15
CA THR A 30 16.97 -1.00 20.60
C THR A 30 16.49 -0.93 22.05
N THR A 31 16.90 0.09 22.80
CA THR A 31 16.52 0.26 24.19
C THR A 31 16.00 1.66 24.48
N LYS A 32 15.12 1.77 25.50
CA LYS A 32 14.63 3.08 25.96
C LYS A 32 15.75 3.95 26.53
N GLN A 33 16.78 3.35 27.10
CA GLN A 33 17.92 4.07 27.67
C GLN A 33 18.78 4.73 26.60
N GLU A 34 19.03 4.03 25.49
CA GLU A 34 19.76 4.60 24.34
C GLU A 34 19.00 5.78 23.73
N LEU A 35 17.67 5.65 23.58
CA LEU A 35 16.82 6.73 23.09
C LEU A 35 16.89 7.95 24.04
N ALA A 36 16.78 7.73 25.35
CA ALA A 36 16.86 8.80 26.34
C ALA A 36 18.20 9.54 26.29
N ASN A 37 19.30 8.82 26.13
CA ASN A 37 20.64 9.40 25.98
C ASN A 37 20.77 10.26 24.71
N LEU A 38 20.26 9.78 23.57
CA LEU A 38 20.28 10.52 22.33
C LEU A 38 19.46 11.81 22.38
N ILE A 39 18.31 11.79 23.08
CA ILE A 39 17.47 12.97 23.30
C ILE A 39 18.18 13.96 24.23
N ALA A 40 18.80 13.48 25.31
CA ALA A 40 19.54 14.33 26.26
C ALA A 40 20.74 15.02 25.60
N ASP A 41 21.38 14.37 24.65
CA ASP A 41 22.50 14.94 23.88
C ASP A 41 22.04 15.91 22.76
N GLY A 42 20.75 16.16 22.63
CA GLY A 42 20.17 17.03 21.59
C GLY A 42 20.37 16.49 20.17
N GLN A 43 20.69 15.21 20.04
CA GLN A 43 20.98 14.57 18.75
C GLN A 43 19.74 14.00 18.06
N SER A 44 18.61 13.92 18.74
CA SER A 44 17.38 13.33 18.21
C SER A 44 16.14 14.04 18.70
N GLU A 45 15.28 14.44 17.77
CA GLU A 45 13.86 14.62 18.06
C GLU A 45 13.15 13.32 17.66
N CYS A 46 12.30 12.80 18.56
CA CYS A 46 11.45 11.68 18.20
C CYS A 46 10.52 12.14 17.08
N ALA A 47 10.64 11.55 15.91
CA ALA A 47 9.77 11.90 14.79
C ALA A 47 8.31 11.68 15.24
N LYS A 48 7.55 12.76 15.31
CA LYS A 48 6.10 12.66 15.56
C LYS A 48 5.46 12.11 14.29
N GLN A 49 4.90 10.93 14.42
CA GLN A 49 4.12 10.34 13.33
C GLN A 49 2.75 11.03 13.29
N ASP A 50 2.50 11.79 12.23
CA ASP A 50 1.19 12.36 11.95
C ASP A 50 0.27 11.30 11.36
N GLY A 51 -0.52 10.68 12.24
CA GLY A 51 -1.49 9.67 11.85
C GLY A 51 -0.95 8.25 11.83
N THR A 52 -1.85 7.32 11.58
CA THR A 52 -1.57 5.89 11.44
C THR A 52 -2.28 5.36 10.21
N VAL A 53 -1.72 4.30 9.61
CA VAL A 53 -2.43 3.51 8.61
C VAL A 53 -3.09 2.34 9.30
N SER A 54 -4.30 2.01 8.89
CA SER A 54 -4.97 0.79 9.33
C SER A 54 -5.55 0.03 8.14
N VAL A 55 -5.52 -1.30 8.25
CA VAL A 55 -6.19 -2.22 7.33
C VAL A 55 -7.25 -2.98 8.11
N THR A 56 -8.49 -2.90 7.67
CA THR A 56 -9.61 -3.55 8.31
C THR A 56 -10.31 -4.47 7.31
N PRO A 57 -10.48 -5.75 7.60
CA PRO A 57 -11.32 -6.61 6.78
C PRO A 57 -12.75 -6.08 6.70
N VAL A 58 -13.30 -6.06 5.50
CA VAL A 58 -14.71 -5.73 5.24
C VAL A 58 -15.35 -6.84 4.44
N ASN A 59 -16.66 -6.75 4.24
CA ASN A 59 -17.35 -7.73 3.41
C ASN A 59 -16.75 -7.72 2.00
N ASN A 60 -16.11 -8.84 1.63
CA ASN A 60 -15.49 -9.06 0.32
C ASN A 60 -14.25 -8.18 0.02
N GLY A 61 -13.40 -7.89 1.00
CA GLY A 61 -12.16 -7.17 0.75
C GLY A 61 -11.56 -6.49 1.97
N PHE A 62 -10.93 -5.32 1.75
CA PHE A 62 -10.27 -4.55 2.81
C PHE A 62 -10.57 -3.07 2.68
N LEU A 63 -10.77 -2.42 3.82
CA LEU A 63 -10.78 -0.98 3.98
C LEU A 63 -9.43 -0.53 4.54
N ILE A 64 -8.78 0.41 3.85
CA ILE A 64 -7.51 0.99 4.25
C ILE A 64 -7.74 2.48 4.55
N LYS A 65 -7.27 2.92 5.72
CA LYS A 65 -7.35 4.31 6.17
C LYS A 65 -5.95 4.89 6.36
N CYS A 66 -5.67 6.01 5.71
CA CYS A 66 -4.36 6.68 5.69
C CYS A 66 -4.48 8.15 6.17
N GLY A 67 -5.14 8.37 7.29
CA GLY A 67 -5.49 9.72 7.73
C GLY A 67 -6.72 10.26 7.01
N SER A 68 -6.56 11.27 6.15
CA SER A 68 -7.67 11.86 5.39
C SER A 68 -8.11 11.04 4.17
N LEU A 69 -7.28 10.10 3.73
CA LEU A 69 -7.58 9.21 2.62
C LEU A 69 -8.05 7.86 3.13
N GLU A 70 -9.21 7.41 2.65
CA GLU A 70 -9.73 6.08 2.86
C GLU A 70 -10.02 5.41 1.52
N TYR A 71 -9.66 4.15 1.37
CA TYR A 71 -10.02 3.40 0.17
C TYR A 71 -10.37 1.96 0.48
N GLU A 72 -11.30 1.43 -0.29
CA GLU A 72 -11.76 0.06 -0.20
C GLU A 72 -11.38 -0.70 -1.47
N VAL A 73 -10.78 -1.87 -1.29
CA VAL A 73 -10.51 -2.84 -2.34
C VAL A 73 -11.45 -4.02 -2.19
N ALA A 74 -11.94 -4.56 -3.31
CA ALA A 74 -12.87 -5.68 -3.29
C ALA A 74 -12.32 -6.87 -4.06
N ASN A 75 -12.53 -8.07 -3.52
CA ASN A 75 -12.17 -9.33 -4.18
C ASN A 75 -13.03 -9.54 -5.44
N ASN A 76 -12.46 -10.22 -6.41
CA ASN A 76 -13.12 -10.60 -7.67
C ASN A 76 -13.72 -9.41 -8.44
N SER A 77 -13.03 -8.27 -8.38
CA SER A 77 -13.43 -7.00 -9.00
C SER A 77 -12.73 -6.76 -10.33
N SER A 78 -13.31 -5.90 -11.16
CA SER A 78 -12.67 -5.34 -12.35
C SER A 78 -12.10 -3.95 -12.12
N SER A 79 -12.29 -3.38 -10.94
CA SER A 79 -11.75 -2.09 -10.52
C SER A 79 -10.79 -2.26 -9.35
N ILE A 80 -9.71 -1.49 -9.33
CA ILE A 80 -8.74 -1.50 -8.22
C ILE A 80 -9.41 -1.04 -6.93
N PHE A 81 -10.18 0.04 -7.02
CA PHE A 81 -10.91 0.58 -5.88
C PHE A 81 -12.40 0.34 -6.04
N ARG A 82 -13.03 -0.22 -5.03
CA ARG A 82 -14.48 -0.21 -4.89
C ARG A 82 -14.98 1.18 -4.51
N GLN A 83 -14.24 1.82 -3.61
CA GLN A 83 -14.50 3.18 -3.16
C GLN A 83 -13.18 3.84 -2.76
N LEU A 84 -13.07 5.13 -3.01
CA LEU A 84 -12.00 5.99 -2.51
C LEU A 84 -12.65 7.28 -1.99
N ASN A 85 -12.30 7.64 -0.77
CA ASN A 85 -12.77 8.85 -0.10
C ASN A 85 -11.56 9.72 0.25
N ASP A 86 -11.50 10.89 -0.34
CA ASP A 86 -10.54 11.93 -0.02
C ASP A 86 -11.32 13.04 0.69
N TYR A 87 -11.62 13.00 1.91
CA TYR A 87 -12.40 13.91 2.74
C TYR A 87 -13.30 14.95 2.01
N ARG A 88 -13.06 15.27 0.75
CA ARG A 88 -13.82 16.21 -0.10
C ARG A 88 -14.81 15.51 -0.99
N LYS A 89 -14.46 14.33 -1.47
CA LYS A 89 -15.24 13.61 -2.47
C LYS A 89 -15.12 12.09 -2.32
N VAL A 90 -16.22 11.43 -2.57
CA VAL A 90 -16.27 9.98 -2.65
C VAL A 90 -16.28 9.57 -4.12
N TYR A 91 -15.34 8.73 -4.49
CA TYR A 91 -15.25 8.08 -5.80
C TYR A 91 -15.65 6.61 -5.63
N THR A 92 -16.39 6.10 -6.58
CA THR A 92 -16.81 4.69 -6.61
C THR A 92 -16.11 3.97 -7.77
N ASP A 93 -16.28 2.66 -7.86
CA ASP A 93 -15.79 1.83 -8.95
C ASP A 93 -16.12 2.38 -10.35
N LYS A 94 -17.23 3.10 -10.49
CA LYS A 94 -17.65 3.76 -11.75
C LYS A 94 -16.75 4.93 -12.17
N ASN A 95 -15.96 5.46 -11.26
CA ASN A 95 -15.04 6.58 -11.52
C ASN A 95 -13.63 6.12 -11.91
N PHE A 96 -13.36 4.81 -11.84
CA PHE A 96 -12.06 4.25 -12.14
C PHE A 96 -12.11 3.38 -13.38
N GLU A 97 -11.23 3.65 -14.32
CA GLU A 97 -11.04 2.85 -15.51
C GLU A 97 -9.60 2.32 -15.59
N GLY A 98 -9.46 1.07 -16.00
CA GLY A 98 -8.15 0.44 -16.17
C GLY A 98 -7.60 -0.20 -14.88
N PRO A 99 -6.36 -0.69 -14.97
CA PRO A 99 -5.51 -0.72 -16.16
C PRO A 99 -6.05 -1.62 -17.28
N TYR A 100 -5.75 -1.25 -18.50
CA TYR A 100 -6.05 -2.04 -19.71
C TYR A 100 -4.76 -2.57 -20.32
N LEU A 101 -4.81 -3.79 -20.81
CA LEU A 101 -3.75 -4.39 -21.59
C LEU A 101 -4.21 -4.44 -23.05
N LYS A 102 -3.34 -4.07 -23.99
CA LYS A 102 -3.59 -4.27 -25.42
C LYS A 102 -2.54 -5.21 -25.98
N ASP A 103 -2.96 -6.18 -26.78
CA ASP A 103 -2.04 -7.02 -27.52
C ASP A 103 -1.57 -6.34 -28.83
N LYS A 104 -0.67 -7.03 -29.54
CA LYS A 104 -0.13 -6.55 -30.83
C LYS A 104 -1.20 -6.39 -31.93
N ASP A 105 -2.31 -7.10 -31.80
CA ASP A 105 -3.42 -7.08 -32.74
C ASP A 105 -4.48 -6.03 -32.38
N GLY A 106 -4.25 -5.28 -31.28
CA GLY A 106 -5.10 -4.20 -30.81
C GLY A 106 -6.27 -4.65 -29.92
N ASN A 107 -6.34 -5.94 -29.56
CA ASN A 107 -7.38 -6.42 -28.65
C ASN A 107 -7.15 -5.87 -27.25
N ALA A 108 -8.22 -5.34 -26.65
CA ALA A 108 -8.18 -4.79 -25.29
C ALA A 108 -8.62 -5.83 -24.28
N TYR A 109 -7.86 -5.94 -23.20
CA TYR A 109 -8.14 -6.82 -22.07
C TYR A 109 -8.36 -5.99 -20.81
N LYS A 110 -9.44 -6.26 -20.11
CA LYS A 110 -9.75 -5.66 -18.81
C LYS A 110 -9.09 -6.45 -17.70
N LEU A 111 -8.71 -5.76 -16.64
CA LEU A 111 -8.23 -6.37 -15.43
C LEU A 111 -9.36 -7.13 -14.72
N LYS A 112 -9.07 -8.34 -14.25
CA LYS A 112 -9.87 -9.08 -13.29
C LYS A 112 -8.99 -9.35 -12.08
N ILE A 113 -9.27 -8.66 -11.00
CA ILE A 113 -8.56 -8.79 -9.73
C ILE A 113 -9.12 -10.03 -9.03
N GLY A 114 -8.23 -10.86 -8.50
CA GLY A 114 -8.58 -12.01 -7.68
C GLY A 114 -8.87 -11.62 -6.23
N GLU A 115 -8.35 -12.41 -5.31
CA GLU A 115 -8.48 -12.14 -3.88
C GLU A 115 -7.32 -11.28 -3.38
N TRP A 116 -7.65 -10.23 -2.65
CA TRP A 116 -6.68 -9.38 -1.99
C TRP A 116 -6.10 -10.07 -0.75
N LYS A 117 -4.82 -9.87 -0.52
CA LYS A 117 -4.09 -10.32 0.66
C LYS A 117 -3.39 -9.14 1.30
N VAL A 118 -3.39 -9.08 2.62
CA VAL A 118 -2.59 -8.09 3.34
C VAL A 118 -1.13 -8.53 3.31
N VAL A 119 -0.26 -7.67 2.79
CA VAL A 119 1.19 -7.88 2.75
C VAL A 119 1.86 -7.18 3.91
N GLU A 120 1.33 -6.00 4.26
CA GLU A 120 1.87 -5.17 5.32
C GLU A 120 0.73 -4.42 6.01
N ALA A 121 0.75 -4.37 7.33
CA ALA A 121 -0.24 -3.67 8.15
C ALA A 121 0.46 -2.94 9.31
N GLY A 122 1.50 -2.19 8.98
CA GLY A 122 2.23 -1.36 9.94
C GLY A 122 1.55 -0.02 10.19
N PRO A 123 1.95 0.71 11.23
CA PRO A 123 1.37 2.02 11.53
C PRO A 123 1.79 3.11 10.54
N VAL A 124 2.89 2.94 9.82
CA VAL A 124 3.45 3.90 8.85
C VAL A 124 2.98 3.58 7.44
N THR A 125 3.01 2.31 7.06
CA THR A 125 2.62 1.81 5.74
C THR A 125 1.67 0.63 5.87
N ALA A 126 0.76 0.51 4.91
CA ALA A 126 -0.07 -0.66 4.74
C ALA A 126 -0.18 -1.02 3.26
N SER A 127 -0.02 -2.29 2.95
CA SER A 127 -0.06 -2.79 1.59
C SER A 127 -0.99 -3.98 1.46
N VAL A 128 -1.76 -3.97 0.39
CA VAL A 128 -2.57 -5.11 -0.04
C VAL A 128 -2.17 -5.50 -1.46
N GLU A 129 -2.16 -6.79 -1.75
CA GLU A 129 -1.75 -7.33 -3.03
C GLU A 129 -2.77 -8.36 -3.53
N ALA A 130 -3.00 -8.41 -4.84
CA ALA A 130 -3.83 -9.41 -5.48
C ALA A 130 -3.23 -9.90 -6.78
N GLU A 131 -3.41 -11.19 -7.06
CA GLU A 131 -3.18 -11.74 -8.40
C GLU A 131 -4.32 -11.34 -9.31
N CYS A 132 -3.98 -11.03 -10.56
CA CYS A 132 -4.91 -10.54 -11.56
C CYS A 132 -4.82 -11.38 -12.82
N SER A 133 -5.96 -11.60 -13.46
CA SER A 133 -6.05 -12.08 -14.83
C SER A 133 -6.55 -10.96 -15.76
N ASN A 134 -6.40 -11.16 -17.04
CA ASN A 134 -6.80 -10.21 -18.07
C ASN A 134 -7.89 -10.84 -18.94
N ILE A 135 -9.03 -10.18 -19.03
CA ILE A 135 -10.20 -10.67 -19.74
C ILE A 135 -10.46 -9.80 -20.96
N ALA A 136 -10.49 -10.42 -22.14
CA ALA A 136 -10.83 -9.74 -23.38
C ALA A 136 -12.31 -9.30 -23.41
N VAL A 137 -12.60 -8.31 -24.24
CA VAL A 137 -13.98 -7.96 -24.59
C VAL A 137 -14.64 -9.20 -25.22
N GLY A 138 -15.68 -9.73 -24.58
CA GLY A 138 -16.29 -11.01 -24.91
C GLY A 138 -16.05 -12.14 -23.91
N ASN A 139 -15.48 -11.80 -22.74
CA ASN A 139 -15.21 -12.71 -21.62
C ASN A 139 -14.20 -13.85 -21.90
N ILE A 140 -13.31 -13.66 -22.85
CA ILE A 140 -12.21 -14.59 -23.11
C ILE A 140 -11.03 -14.19 -22.24
N GLU A 141 -10.65 -15.06 -21.32
CA GLU A 141 -9.48 -14.84 -20.46
C GLU A 141 -8.19 -15.06 -21.24
N ASN A 142 -7.26 -14.12 -21.17
CA ASN A 142 -5.90 -14.33 -21.66
C ASN A 142 -5.09 -15.07 -20.58
N LYS A 143 -5.00 -16.38 -20.73
CA LYS A 143 -4.30 -17.26 -19.77
C LYS A 143 -2.78 -17.11 -19.78
N ASN A 144 -2.23 -16.47 -20.79
CA ASN A 144 -0.78 -16.31 -20.97
C ASN A 144 -0.23 -15.09 -20.24
N ILE A 145 -1.11 -14.19 -19.79
CA ILE A 145 -0.71 -12.96 -19.12
C ILE A 145 -1.33 -12.94 -17.73
N LYS A 146 -0.49 -13.09 -16.74
CA LYS A 146 -0.83 -12.86 -15.34
C LYS A 146 -0.24 -11.55 -14.87
N ALA A 147 -0.83 -10.94 -13.89
CA ALA A 147 -0.32 -9.75 -13.26
C ALA A 147 -0.53 -9.79 -11.74
N VAL A 148 0.28 -9.02 -11.05
CA VAL A 148 0.10 -8.75 -9.63
C VAL A 148 -0.07 -7.26 -9.47
N ILE A 149 -1.09 -6.88 -8.71
CA ILE A 149 -1.31 -5.49 -8.32
C ILE A 149 -1.10 -5.36 -6.82
N LYS A 150 -0.31 -4.36 -6.43
CA LYS A 150 -0.07 -4.01 -5.04
C LYS A 150 -0.49 -2.55 -4.83
N VAL A 151 -1.27 -2.29 -3.80
CA VAL A 151 -1.67 -0.94 -3.38
C VAL A 151 -1.08 -0.69 -2.02
N THR A 152 -0.31 0.40 -1.89
CA THR A 152 0.34 0.81 -0.65
C THR A 152 -0.15 2.18 -0.23
N GLY A 153 -0.68 2.28 0.97
CA GLY A 153 -1.04 3.52 1.63
C GLY A 153 -0.02 3.92 2.70
N TYR A 154 0.08 5.21 2.96
CA TYR A 154 1.06 5.79 3.88
C TYR A 154 0.37 6.68 4.92
N ALA A 155 0.81 6.61 6.16
CA ALA A 155 0.26 7.38 7.27
C ALA A 155 0.25 8.89 6.96
N GLY A 156 -0.90 9.53 7.12
CA GLY A 156 -1.07 10.97 6.93
C GLY A 156 -0.89 11.47 5.49
N LYS A 157 -0.75 10.58 4.50
CA LYS A 157 -0.59 10.99 3.10
C LYS A 157 -1.90 10.87 2.32
N PRO A 158 -2.25 11.87 1.50
CA PRO A 158 -3.48 11.87 0.69
C PRO A 158 -3.30 11.17 -0.67
N TRP A 159 -2.39 10.23 -0.78
CA TRP A 159 -2.09 9.48 -2.00
C TRP A 159 -1.72 8.04 -1.70
N VAL A 160 -1.83 7.19 -2.70
CA VAL A 160 -1.45 5.78 -2.66
C VAL A 160 -0.45 5.47 -3.77
N ASN A 161 0.40 4.48 -3.53
CA ASN A 161 1.25 3.91 -4.57
C ASN A 161 0.57 2.65 -5.11
N ILE A 162 0.45 2.57 -6.44
CA ILE A 162 -0.08 1.39 -7.13
C ILE A 162 1.05 0.81 -7.97
N THR A 163 1.44 -0.41 -7.64
CA THR A 163 2.40 -1.19 -8.44
C THR A 163 1.63 -2.23 -9.25
N TYR A 164 1.82 -2.23 -10.55
CA TYR A 164 1.27 -3.23 -11.47
C TYR A 164 2.43 -3.97 -12.13
N ARG A 165 2.54 -5.26 -11.84
CA ARG A 165 3.60 -6.12 -12.35
C ARG A 165 3.01 -7.22 -13.22
N ILE A 166 3.41 -7.29 -14.48
CA ILE A 166 3.10 -8.38 -15.42
C ILE A 166 4.08 -9.53 -15.15
N ILE A 167 3.57 -10.76 -15.13
CA ILE A 167 4.34 -11.99 -14.88
C ILE A 167 4.22 -12.91 -16.08
#